data_2b4b6af2c1e35f6357917387001200d8
#
_entry.id   2b4b6af2c1e35f6357917387001200d8
#
_cell.length_a   1.000
_cell.length_b   1.000
_cell.length_c   1.000
_cell.angle_alpha   90.00
_cell.angle_beta   90.00
_cell.angle_gamma   90.00
#
_symmetry.space_group_name_H-M   'P 1'
#
loop_
_entity.id
_entity.type
_entity.pdbx_description
1 polymer ?
#
loop_
_entity_poly.entity_id
_entity_poly.type
_entity_poly.pdbx_seq_one_letter_code
_entity_poly.pdbx_strand_id
1 'polypeptide(L)'
;MAWDLTDRPVETIPSVLHRVQRRLAVGTPVEVAVDPDVGAGRLVDLVVGAGFSTRRAPSGGGRGPLVVAASRARTLADSVAPDLRLLVCGVNPSLYSADAGVGYARPGNRFWPAVLAAGVATVDRDPLAALTGGLGMTDFAKRATRTAAEVTRDEYEAGFARVTRLVDWLRPDAVCFVGLSGWRTVVDRHAVAGLQPTPIGGRPAYVMPSTSGLNARTPLSELVDHLVAAWTLTGTTGPAGRASPGTRPGPVR
;
A
#
# COMPACT_ATOMS: atom_id res chain seq x y z
N MET A 1 6.02 18.70 15.78
CA MET A 1 6.79 18.89 14.51
C MET A 1 5.77 19.14 13.42
N ALA A 2 5.93 20.19 12.62
CA ALA A 2 4.98 20.54 11.56
C ALA A 2 5.65 20.35 10.19
N TRP A 3 4.91 19.79 9.24
CA TRP A 3 5.34 19.63 7.84
C TRP A 3 4.35 20.32 6.93
N ASP A 4 4.86 21.29 6.22
CA ASP A 4 4.14 21.98 5.16
C ASP A 4 4.42 21.28 3.82
N LEU A 5 3.39 20.69 3.25
CA LEU A 5 3.41 19.97 1.97
C LEU A 5 2.42 20.62 0.97
N THR A 6 2.00 21.85 1.20
CA THR A 6 1.02 22.56 0.37
C THR A 6 1.48 22.72 -1.08
N ASP A 7 2.78 22.94 -1.30
CA ASP A 7 3.38 23.09 -2.63
C ASP A 7 3.80 21.76 -3.26
N ARG A 8 3.45 20.61 -2.64
CA ARG A 8 3.83 19.30 -3.15
C ARG A 8 2.73 18.68 -4.01
N PRO A 9 3.07 18.13 -5.18
CA PRO A 9 2.13 17.26 -5.90
C PRO A 9 1.68 16.12 -4.99
N VAL A 10 0.37 15.88 -4.93
CA VAL A 10 -0.25 14.92 -3.99
C VAL A 10 0.34 13.51 -4.14
N GLU A 11 0.76 13.13 -5.35
CA GLU A 11 1.36 11.85 -5.67
C GLU A 11 2.72 11.64 -5.00
N THR A 12 3.41 12.72 -4.62
CA THR A 12 4.73 12.67 -3.97
C THR A 12 4.62 12.56 -2.44
N ILE A 13 3.47 12.93 -1.87
CA ILE A 13 3.25 12.96 -0.42
C ILE A 13 3.51 11.61 0.25
N PRO A 14 3.04 10.45 -0.27
CA PRO A 14 3.34 9.15 0.34
C PRO A 14 4.83 8.89 0.53
N SER A 15 5.64 9.17 -0.50
CA SER A 15 7.08 8.93 -0.45
C SER A 15 7.81 9.89 0.51
N VAL A 16 7.33 11.12 0.63
CA VAL A 16 7.86 12.10 1.60
C VAL A 16 7.56 11.64 3.02
N LEU A 17 6.30 11.33 3.31
CA LEU A 17 5.86 10.89 4.63
C LEU A 17 6.50 9.56 5.04
N HIS A 18 6.68 8.61 4.11
CA HIS A 18 7.38 7.35 4.37
C HIS A 18 8.81 7.59 4.85
N ARG A 19 9.56 8.45 4.16
CA ARG A 19 10.96 8.76 4.54
C ARG A 19 11.06 9.42 5.91
N VAL A 20 10.13 10.29 6.22
CA VAL A 20 10.14 11.02 7.50
C VAL A 20 9.71 10.10 8.65
N GLN A 21 8.66 9.28 8.44
CA GLN A 21 8.15 8.35 9.43
C GLN A 21 9.26 7.44 9.99
N ARG A 22 10.16 6.94 9.15
CA ARG A 22 11.28 6.08 9.55
C ARG A 22 12.29 6.73 10.51
N ARG A 23 12.33 8.06 10.55
CA ARG A 23 13.28 8.84 11.40
C ARG A 23 12.70 9.23 12.74
N LEU A 24 11.41 8.97 12.97
CA LEU A 24 10.71 9.39 14.18
C LEU A 24 10.59 8.24 15.18
N ALA A 25 10.64 8.58 16.46
CA ALA A 25 10.25 7.66 17.51
C ALA A 25 8.72 7.44 17.51
N VAL A 26 8.27 6.23 17.89
CA VAL A 26 6.84 5.94 18.09
C VAL A 26 6.26 6.91 19.12
N GLY A 27 5.06 7.42 18.85
CA GLY A 27 4.39 8.41 19.68
C GLY A 27 4.76 9.87 19.37
N THR A 28 5.77 10.14 18.54
CA THR A 28 6.13 11.52 18.18
C THR A 28 4.94 12.24 17.55
N PRO A 29 4.50 13.39 18.11
CA PRO A 29 3.41 14.18 17.56
C PRO A 29 3.89 14.96 16.33
N VAL A 30 3.02 15.01 15.31
CA VAL A 30 3.25 15.71 14.05
C VAL A 30 2.01 16.45 13.61
N GLU A 31 2.19 17.49 12.81
CA GLU A 31 1.13 18.14 12.03
C GLU A 31 1.53 18.10 10.57
N VAL A 32 0.59 17.78 9.71
CA VAL A 32 0.76 17.71 8.26
C VAL A 32 -0.23 18.68 7.63
N ALA A 33 0.30 19.66 6.91
CA ALA A 33 -0.46 20.62 6.13
C ALA A 33 -0.33 20.29 4.64
N VAL A 34 -1.44 20.31 3.92
CA VAL A 34 -1.50 20.08 2.47
C VAL A 34 -2.41 21.11 1.80
N ASP A 35 -2.33 21.19 0.47
CA ASP A 35 -3.30 21.95 -0.31
C ASP A 35 -4.74 21.44 -0.04
N PRO A 36 -5.73 22.34 0.16
CA PRO A 36 -7.12 21.95 0.43
C PRO A 36 -7.75 21.09 -0.67
N ASP A 37 -7.28 21.15 -1.91
CA ASP A 37 -7.76 20.35 -3.03
C ASP A 37 -7.46 18.84 -2.85
N VAL A 38 -6.53 18.49 -1.97
CA VAL A 38 -6.28 17.08 -1.56
C VAL A 38 -7.54 16.47 -0.93
N GLY A 39 -8.32 17.26 -0.21
CA GLY A 39 -9.51 16.80 0.49
C GLY A 39 -9.22 16.06 1.80
N ALA A 40 -10.11 16.26 2.78
CA ALA A 40 -9.93 15.76 4.15
C ALA A 40 -9.79 14.22 4.24
N GLY A 41 -10.62 13.49 3.49
CA GLY A 41 -10.59 12.02 3.48
C GLY A 41 -9.26 11.48 2.93
N ARG A 42 -8.77 12.05 1.84
CA ARG A 42 -7.47 11.65 1.24
C ARG A 42 -6.31 12.00 2.15
N LEU A 43 -6.31 13.20 2.78
CA LEU A 43 -5.27 13.55 3.74
C LEU A 43 -5.18 12.52 4.89
N VAL A 44 -6.31 12.10 5.45
CA VAL A 44 -6.35 11.06 6.48
C VAL A 44 -5.78 9.74 5.94
N ASP A 45 -6.21 9.30 4.75
CA ASP A 45 -5.72 8.06 4.14
C ASP A 45 -4.20 8.08 3.89
N LEU A 46 -3.65 9.22 3.44
CA LEU A 46 -2.22 9.42 3.21
C LEU A 46 -1.43 9.36 4.53
N VAL A 47 -1.91 10.04 5.55
CA VAL A 47 -1.25 10.10 6.86
C VAL A 47 -1.31 8.75 7.58
N VAL A 48 -2.46 8.08 7.56
CA VAL A 48 -2.62 6.73 8.11
C VAL A 48 -1.79 5.73 7.32
N GLY A 49 -1.83 5.79 5.99
CA GLY A 49 -1.00 4.98 5.10
C GLY A 49 0.49 5.15 5.38
N ALA A 50 0.93 6.36 5.64
CA ALA A 50 2.32 6.65 5.99
C ALA A 50 2.74 6.20 7.41
N GLY A 51 1.85 5.57 8.16
CA GLY A 51 2.16 5.00 9.47
C GLY A 51 2.01 5.97 10.64
N PHE A 52 1.08 6.90 10.53
CA PHE A 52 0.67 7.77 11.62
C PHE A 52 -0.76 7.47 12.05
N SER A 53 -1.10 7.73 13.30
CA SER A 53 -2.47 7.69 13.82
C SER A 53 -3.01 9.12 13.96
N THR A 54 -4.23 9.34 13.47
CA THR A 54 -4.95 10.61 13.63
C THR A 54 -5.94 10.49 14.77
N ARG A 55 -6.06 11.53 15.60
CA ARG A 55 -7.02 11.58 16.73
C ARG A 55 -8.23 12.46 16.44
N ARG A 56 -8.10 13.34 15.46
CA ARG A 56 -9.14 14.30 15.08
C ARG A 56 -9.21 14.38 13.57
N ALA A 57 -10.37 14.77 13.07
CA ALA A 57 -10.53 15.10 11.67
C ALA A 57 -9.61 16.28 11.29
N PRO A 58 -9.18 16.37 10.01
CA PRO A 58 -8.48 17.53 9.50
C PRO A 58 -9.26 18.82 9.75
N SER A 59 -8.54 19.91 9.95
CA SER A 59 -9.08 21.26 10.14
C SER A 59 -8.49 22.21 9.12
N GLY A 60 -9.13 23.36 8.91
CA GLY A 60 -8.73 24.33 7.89
C GLY A 60 -9.44 24.05 6.55
N GLY A 61 -8.79 24.39 5.46
CA GLY A 61 -9.36 24.37 4.09
C GLY A 61 -9.94 25.74 3.69
N GLY A 62 -10.73 25.79 2.61
CA GLY A 62 -11.16 27.04 2.01
C GLY A 62 -10.00 27.78 1.36
N ARG A 63 -9.59 28.94 1.90
CA ARG A 63 -8.45 29.71 1.38
C ARG A 63 -7.11 29.40 2.05
N GLY A 64 -7.08 28.52 3.06
CA GLY A 64 -5.89 28.12 3.79
C GLY A 64 -5.61 26.63 3.69
N PRO A 65 -4.46 26.17 4.20
CA PRO A 65 -4.10 24.75 4.15
C PRO A 65 -5.07 23.87 4.93
N LEU A 66 -5.21 22.63 4.48
CA LEU A 66 -5.86 21.57 5.23
C LEU A 66 -4.83 20.90 6.13
N VAL A 67 -5.09 20.87 7.45
CA VAL A 67 -4.13 20.42 8.45
C VAL A 67 -4.68 19.23 9.24
N VAL A 68 -3.85 18.21 9.46
CA VAL A 68 -4.16 17.10 10.35
C VAL A 68 -3.08 16.93 11.42
N ALA A 69 -3.53 16.83 12.68
CA ALA A 69 -2.66 16.44 13.79
C ALA A 69 -2.64 14.92 13.92
N ALA A 70 -1.44 14.35 14.00
CA ALA A 70 -1.22 12.92 14.05
C ALA A 70 -0.06 12.57 14.99
N SER A 71 0.14 11.29 15.24
CA SER A 71 1.32 10.79 15.95
C SER A 71 1.89 9.57 15.26
N ARG A 72 3.20 9.41 15.29
CA ARG A 72 3.88 8.24 14.72
C ARG A 72 3.39 6.96 15.39
N ALA A 73 2.77 6.07 14.64
CA ALA A 73 2.30 4.77 15.12
C ALA A 73 3.39 3.70 14.97
N ARG A 74 3.33 2.63 15.81
CA ARG A 74 4.16 1.43 15.62
C ARG A 74 3.55 0.59 14.51
N THR A 75 3.92 0.90 13.27
CA THR A 75 3.42 0.27 12.05
C THR A 75 4.37 0.52 10.89
N LEU A 76 4.02 -0.02 9.73
CA LEU A 76 4.71 0.24 8.46
C LEU A 76 4.04 1.38 7.69
N ALA A 77 4.85 2.19 7.03
CA ALA A 77 4.36 3.09 6.00
C ALA A 77 4.02 2.31 4.72
N ASP A 78 3.03 2.77 3.98
CA ASP A 78 2.78 2.29 2.62
C ASP A 78 3.98 2.65 1.73
N SER A 79 4.39 1.72 0.88
CA SER A 79 5.36 1.97 -0.19
C SER A 79 4.58 2.06 -1.50
N VAL A 80 4.16 3.26 -1.86
CA VAL A 80 3.27 3.49 -3.01
C VAL A 80 3.69 4.72 -3.80
N ALA A 81 3.44 4.68 -5.10
CA ALA A 81 3.66 5.75 -6.07
C ALA A 81 2.63 5.63 -7.20
N PRO A 82 2.49 6.63 -8.08
CA PRO A 82 1.80 6.46 -9.36
C PRO A 82 2.40 5.33 -10.22
N ASP A 83 1.63 4.88 -11.18
CA ASP A 83 2.06 3.90 -12.21
C ASP A 83 2.54 2.54 -11.66
N LEU A 84 2.00 2.13 -10.51
CA LEU A 84 2.24 0.79 -9.97
C LEU A 84 1.73 -0.28 -10.94
N ARG A 85 2.56 -1.29 -11.17
CA ARG A 85 2.12 -2.51 -11.86
C ARG A 85 1.30 -3.38 -10.91
N LEU A 86 1.82 -3.68 -9.73
CA LEU A 86 1.15 -4.50 -8.73
C LEU A 86 1.16 -3.82 -7.38
N LEU A 87 0.00 -3.65 -6.76
CA LEU A 87 -0.11 -3.28 -5.35
C LEU A 87 -0.32 -4.53 -4.51
N VAL A 88 0.65 -4.87 -3.66
CA VAL A 88 0.52 -5.94 -2.68
C VAL A 88 -0.14 -5.40 -1.41
N CYS A 89 -1.19 -6.06 -0.94
CA CYS A 89 -1.88 -5.75 0.30
C CYS A 89 -1.74 -6.91 1.30
N GLY A 90 -1.00 -6.68 2.40
CA GLY A 90 -0.92 -7.59 3.53
C GLY A 90 -2.13 -7.48 4.45
N VAL A 91 -2.19 -8.35 5.47
CA VAL A 91 -3.21 -8.25 6.53
C VAL A 91 -2.89 -7.09 7.46
N ASN A 92 -1.72 -7.14 8.08
CA ASN A 92 -1.18 -6.11 8.95
C ASN A 92 0.31 -6.37 9.24
N PRO A 93 1.07 -5.37 9.68
CA PRO A 93 2.45 -5.59 10.08
C PRO A 93 2.54 -6.49 11.32
N SER A 94 3.50 -7.43 11.34
CA SER A 94 3.93 -8.01 12.60
C SER A 94 4.71 -6.96 13.43
N LEU A 95 4.79 -7.13 14.75
CA LEU A 95 5.62 -6.26 15.58
C LEU A 95 7.07 -6.21 15.08
N TYR A 96 7.61 -7.38 14.68
CA TYR A 96 8.95 -7.47 14.11
C TYR A 96 9.11 -6.63 12.84
N SER A 97 8.16 -6.73 11.91
CA SER A 97 8.20 -5.97 10.64
C SER A 97 8.06 -4.46 10.90
N ALA A 98 7.20 -4.06 11.84
CA ALA A 98 7.02 -2.66 12.21
C ALA A 98 8.31 -2.05 12.82
N ASP A 99 9.02 -2.82 13.66
CA ASP A 99 10.28 -2.39 14.27
C ASP A 99 11.43 -2.37 13.25
N ALA A 100 11.47 -3.34 12.34
CA ALA A 100 12.45 -3.39 11.25
C ALA A 100 12.20 -2.33 10.16
N GLY A 101 10.99 -1.76 10.09
CA GLY A 101 10.59 -0.82 9.03
C GLY A 101 10.45 -1.47 7.66
N VAL A 102 10.30 -2.80 7.60
CA VAL A 102 10.21 -3.58 6.35
C VAL A 102 9.09 -4.60 6.46
N GLY A 103 8.19 -4.59 5.48
CA GLY A 103 7.11 -5.56 5.38
C GLY A 103 7.64 -6.98 5.21
N TYR A 104 6.95 -7.96 5.82
CA TYR A 104 7.30 -9.38 5.74
C TYR A 104 8.72 -9.74 6.23
N ALA A 105 9.36 -8.87 7.04
CA ALA A 105 10.74 -9.04 7.47
C ALA A 105 10.97 -10.15 8.50
N ARG A 106 9.88 -10.67 9.14
CA ARG A 106 10.01 -11.69 10.18
C ARG A 106 10.75 -12.93 9.64
N PRO A 107 11.75 -13.47 10.37
CA PRO A 107 12.42 -14.71 10.01
C PRO A 107 11.42 -15.83 9.70
N GLY A 108 11.65 -16.58 8.62
CA GLY A 108 10.76 -17.62 8.13
C GLY A 108 9.57 -17.12 7.29
N ASN A 109 9.38 -15.81 7.12
CA ASN A 109 8.43 -15.31 6.13
C ASN A 109 8.99 -15.50 4.72
N ARG A 110 8.16 -16.04 3.82
CA ARG A 110 8.59 -16.44 2.46
C ARG A 110 8.22 -15.42 1.38
N PHE A 111 7.70 -14.24 1.76
CA PHE A 111 7.32 -13.21 0.80
C PHE A 111 8.53 -12.78 -0.06
N TRP A 112 9.60 -12.31 0.59
CA TRP A 112 10.78 -11.84 -0.15
C TRP A 112 11.46 -12.93 -0.97
N PRO A 113 11.68 -14.15 -0.45
CA PRO A 113 12.14 -15.27 -1.29
C PRO A 113 11.24 -15.53 -2.50
N ALA A 114 9.92 -15.44 -2.33
CA ALA A 114 8.97 -15.68 -3.42
C ALA A 114 8.98 -14.57 -4.48
N VAL A 115 8.98 -13.28 -4.09
CA VAL A 115 9.01 -12.17 -5.06
C VAL A 115 10.32 -12.10 -5.83
N LEU A 116 11.45 -12.48 -5.20
CA LEU A 116 12.74 -12.59 -5.88
C LEU A 116 12.74 -13.73 -6.90
N ALA A 117 12.29 -14.93 -6.49
CA ALA A 117 12.20 -16.09 -7.37
C ALA A 117 11.20 -15.90 -8.52
N ALA A 118 10.12 -15.14 -8.29
CA ALA A 118 9.17 -14.76 -9.32
C ALA A 118 9.66 -13.65 -10.27
N GLY A 119 10.83 -13.05 -10.02
CA GLY A 119 11.36 -11.92 -10.79
C GLY A 119 10.55 -10.61 -10.63
N VAL A 120 9.71 -10.53 -9.59
CA VAL A 120 8.87 -9.36 -9.30
C VAL A 120 9.64 -8.27 -8.54
N ALA A 121 10.65 -8.67 -7.78
CA ALA A 121 11.62 -7.78 -7.17
C ALA A 121 13.04 -8.27 -7.42
N THR A 122 14.03 -7.38 -7.30
CA THR A 122 15.44 -7.69 -7.58
C THR A 122 16.34 -7.58 -6.34
N VAL A 123 15.85 -6.91 -5.28
CA VAL A 123 16.59 -6.69 -4.03
C VAL A 123 15.81 -7.26 -2.85
N ASP A 124 16.48 -8.07 -2.02
CA ASP A 124 15.86 -8.66 -0.83
C ASP A 124 15.55 -7.59 0.22
N ARG A 125 14.33 -7.64 0.76
CA ARG A 125 13.86 -6.76 1.85
C ARG A 125 14.05 -5.26 1.61
N ASP A 126 13.99 -4.83 0.37
CA ASP A 126 14.01 -3.42 0.00
C ASP A 126 12.69 -2.98 -0.66
N PRO A 127 11.73 -2.45 0.13
CA PRO A 127 10.46 -1.97 -0.39
C PRO A 127 10.60 -0.78 -1.36
N LEU A 128 11.67 0.03 -1.25
CA LEU A 128 11.88 1.16 -2.15
C LEU A 128 12.44 0.72 -3.50
N ALA A 129 13.36 -0.25 -3.51
CA ALA A 129 13.80 -0.88 -4.75
C ALA A 129 12.65 -1.62 -5.45
N ALA A 130 11.79 -2.34 -4.70
CA ALA A 130 10.60 -3.00 -5.21
C ALA A 130 9.61 -1.98 -5.81
N LEU A 131 9.40 -0.84 -5.14
CA LEU A 131 8.55 0.25 -5.62
C LEU A 131 9.05 0.81 -6.96
N THR A 132 10.36 1.00 -7.12
CA THR A 132 10.97 1.46 -8.38
C THR A 132 10.72 0.45 -9.51
N GLY A 133 10.62 -0.85 -9.20
CA GLY A 133 10.24 -1.90 -10.13
C GLY A 133 8.73 -1.99 -10.42
N GLY A 134 7.90 -1.15 -9.80
CA GLY A 134 6.46 -1.14 -9.96
C GLY A 134 5.69 -1.99 -8.95
N LEU A 135 6.35 -2.53 -7.92
CA LEU A 135 5.73 -3.28 -6.84
C LEU A 135 5.45 -2.38 -5.64
N GLY A 136 4.21 -1.96 -5.45
CA GLY A 136 3.77 -1.22 -4.27
C GLY A 136 3.36 -2.15 -3.12
N MET A 137 3.37 -1.63 -1.89
CA MET A 137 3.03 -2.40 -0.69
C MET A 137 2.17 -1.59 0.27
N THR A 138 1.10 -2.20 0.76
CA THR A 138 0.21 -1.68 1.81
C THR A 138 -0.30 -2.82 2.70
N ASP A 139 -1.09 -2.50 3.72
CA ASP A 139 -1.77 -3.48 4.58
C ASP A 139 -3.23 -3.07 4.80
N PHE A 140 -4.12 -4.03 5.07
CA PHE A 140 -5.48 -3.74 5.50
C PHE A 140 -5.48 -2.94 6.81
N ALA A 141 -4.98 -3.54 7.88
CA ALA A 141 -4.89 -2.87 9.16
C ALA A 141 -3.50 -2.25 9.35
N LYS A 142 -3.48 -0.96 9.73
CA LYS A 142 -2.24 -0.23 9.99
C LYS A 142 -1.78 -0.35 11.45
N ARG A 143 -2.29 -1.33 12.20
CA ARG A 143 -1.88 -1.64 13.57
C ARG A 143 -1.00 -2.89 13.59
N ALA A 144 0.22 -2.78 14.12
CA ALA A 144 1.09 -3.93 14.29
C ALA A 144 0.58 -4.84 15.42
N THR A 145 0.59 -6.16 15.18
CA THR A 145 0.17 -7.18 16.14
C THR A 145 1.17 -8.33 16.22
N ARG A 146 1.03 -9.19 17.21
CA ARG A 146 1.82 -10.42 17.31
C ARG A 146 1.39 -11.44 16.27
N THR A 147 0.07 -11.53 16.04
CA THR A 147 -0.55 -12.45 15.08
C THR A 147 -1.65 -11.74 14.29
N ALA A 148 -1.91 -12.17 13.07
CA ALA A 148 -2.99 -11.63 12.25
C ALA A 148 -4.39 -11.88 12.83
N ALA A 149 -4.54 -12.86 13.72
CA ALA A 149 -5.81 -13.17 14.40
C ALA A 149 -6.27 -12.07 15.37
N GLU A 150 -5.38 -11.16 15.75
CA GLU A 150 -5.72 -10.01 16.61
C GLU A 150 -6.37 -8.85 15.84
N VAL A 151 -6.39 -8.92 14.50
CA VAL A 151 -7.06 -7.90 13.66
C VAL A 151 -8.56 -8.14 13.72
N THR A 152 -9.29 -7.10 14.12
CA THR A 152 -10.74 -7.16 14.26
C THR A 152 -11.45 -7.04 12.91
N ARG A 153 -12.74 -7.41 12.88
CA ARG A 153 -13.57 -7.24 11.69
C ARG A 153 -13.65 -5.78 11.26
N ASP A 154 -13.86 -4.88 12.21
CA ASP A 154 -13.95 -3.43 11.95
C ASP A 154 -12.65 -2.88 11.33
N GLU A 155 -11.48 -3.37 11.78
CA GLU A 155 -10.19 -3.00 11.19
C GLU A 155 -10.06 -3.52 9.75
N TYR A 156 -10.57 -4.71 9.44
CA TYR A 156 -10.61 -5.21 8.07
C TYR A 156 -11.54 -4.37 7.19
N GLU A 157 -12.73 -4.03 7.67
CA GLU A 157 -13.72 -3.24 6.92
C GLU A 157 -13.20 -1.81 6.66
N ALA A 158 -12.68 -1.14 7.68
CA ALA A 158 -12.07 0.18 7.54
C ALA A 158 -10.85 0.15 6.62
N GLY A 159 -10.03 -0.90 6.75
CA GLY A 159 -8.84 -1.11 5.91
C GLY A 159 -9.20 -1.37 4.46
N PHE A 160 -10.21 -2.19 4.19
CA PHE A 160 -10.70 -2.45 2.83
C PHE A 160 -11.20 -1.16 2.16
N ALA A 161 -11.98 -0.37 2.88
CA ALA A 161 -12.46 0.92 2.38
C ALA A 161 -11.29 1.87 2.06
N ARG A 162 -10.27 1.96 2.93
CA ARG A 162 -9.06 2.75 2.69
C ARG A 162 -8.28 2.25 1.46
N VAL A 163 -8.04 0.93 1.38
CA VAL A 163 -7.31 0.34 0.24
C VAL A 163 -8.08 0.54 -1.06
N THR A 164 -9.41 0.45 -1.05
CA THR A 164 -10.24 0.72 -2.23
C THR A 164 -10.04 2.16 -2.74
N ARG A 165 -10.07 3.16 -1.83
CA ARG A 165 -9.79 4.57 -2.21
C ARG A 165 -8.35 4.78 -2.69
N LEU A 166 -7.39 4.07 -2.09
CA LEU A 166 -5.98 4.09 -2.50
C LEU A 166 -5.82 3.54 -3.92
N VAL A 167 -6.47 2.41 -4.22
CA VAL A 167 -6.46 1.77 -5.56
C VAL A 167 -7.14 2.66 -6.60
N ASP A 168 -8.29 3.24 -6.27
CA ASP A 168 -9.00 4.15 -7.16
C ASP A 168 -8.14 5.38 -7.51
N TRP A 169 -7.38 5.89 -6.56
CA TRP A 169 -6.49 7.02 -6.76
C TRP A 169 -5.22 6.67 -7.53
N LEU A 170 -4.45 5.65 -7.09
CA LEU A 170 -3.15 5.27 -7.68
C LEU A 170 -3.30 4.50 -8.98
N ARG A 171 -4.45 3.83 -9.18
CA ARG A 171 -4.78 3.03 -10.37
C ARG A 171 -3.71 2.00 -10.75
N PRO A 172 -3.23 1.15 -9.81
CA PRO A 172 -2.29 0.08 -10.15
C PRO A 172 -2.91 -0.83 -11.22
N ASP A 173 -2.10 -1.54 -12.01
CA ASP A 173 -2.67 -2.47 -13.01
C ASP A 173 -3.45 -3.61 -12.35
N ALA A 174 -2.97 -4.11 -11.19
CA ALA A 174 -3.65 -5.13 -10.37
C ALA A 174 -3.34 -4.98 -8.89
N VAL A 175 -4.14 -5.64 -8.03
CA VAL A 175 -3.94 -5.72 -6.57
C VAL A 175 -3.82 -7.18 -6.15
N CYS A 176 -2.77 -7.52 -5.36
CA CYS A 176 -2.56 -8.85 -4.81
C CYS A 176 -2.69 -8.84 -3.28
N PHE A 177 -3.69 -9.53 -2.75
CA PHE A 177 -3.90 -9.71 -1.32
C PHE A 177 -3.15 -10.94 -0.82
N VAL A 178 -2.26 -10.76 0.16
CA VAL A 178 -1.43 -11.82 0.74
C VAL A 178 -2.09 -12.39 1.97
N GLY A 179 -2.65 -13.59 1.82
CA GLY A 179 -3.46 -14.27 2.83
C GLY A 179 -4.96 -14.06 2.61
N LEU A 180 -5.72 -15.18 2.70
CA LEU A 180 -7.14 -15.18 2.40
C LEU A 180 -8.01 -14.53 3.49
N SER A 181 -7.51 -14.43 4.72
CA SER A 181 -8.32 -14.02 5.87
C SER A 181 -8.98 -12.65 5.70
N GLY A 182 -8.24 -11.64 5.24
CA GLY A 182 -8.76 -10.30 5.03
C GLY A 182 -9.89 -10.30 4.00
N TRP A 183 -9.63 -10.84 2.82
CA TRP A 183 -10.62 -10.93 1.75
C TRP A 183 -11.87 -11.71 2.16
N ARG A 184 -11.69 -12.86 2.83
CA ARG A 184 -12.80 -13.68 3.33
C ARG A 184 -13.64 -12.98 4.40
N THR A 185 -13.05 -12.06 5.14
CA THR A 185 -13.77 -11.32 6.18
C THR A 185 -14.68 -10.24 5.59
N VAL A 186 -14.25 -9.57 4.51
CA VAL A 186 -14.92 -8.34 4.03
C VAL A 186 -15.54 -8.44 2.65
N VAL A 187 -15.15 -9.41 1.82
CA VAL A 187 -15.63 -9.52 0.44
C VAL A 187 -16.39 -10.83 0.20
N ASP A 188 -15.71 -11.96 0.32
CA ASP A 188 -16.30 -13.27 0.06
C ASP A 188 -15.73 -14.33 1.02
N ARG A 189 -16.55 -14.81 1.95
CA ARG A 189 -16.15 -15.84 2.93
C ARG A 189 -15.70 -17.17 2.32
N HIS A 190 -16.08 -17.43 1.08
CA HIS A 190 -15.77 -18.67 0.35
C HIS A 190 -14.60 -18.48 -0.63
N ALA A 191 -14.01 -17.30 -0.73
CA ALA A 191 -12.92 -17.02 -1.66
C ALA A 191 -11.82 -18.08 -1.56
N VAL A 192 -11.31 -18.47 -2.71
CA VAL A 192 -10.13 -19.33 -2.86
C VAL A 192 -8.97 -18.52 -3.44
N ALA A 193 -7.74 -19.03 -3.33
CA ALA A 193 -6.59 -18.38 -3.95
C ALA A 193 -6.77 -18.32 -5.47
N GLY A 194 -6.35 -17.20 -6.07
CA GLY A 194 -6.49 -16.92 -7.49
C GLY A 194 -7.08 -15.54 -7.78
N LEU A 195 -7.37 -15.30 -9.05
CA LEU A 195 -8.09 -14.11 -9.51
C LEU A 195 -9.51 -14.12 -8.95
N GLN A 196 -9.92 -12.98 -8.39
CA GLN A 196 -11.24 -12.85 -7.79
C GLN A 196 -12.26 -12.27 -8.79
N PRO A 197 -13.53 -12.70 -8.72
CA PRO A 197 -14.57 -12.14 -9.58
C PRO A 197 -14.90 -10.68 -9.24
N THR A 198 -14.67 -10.27 -7.99
CA THR A 198 -14.93 -8.91 -7.51
C THR A 198 -13.67 -8.07 -7.63
N PRO A 199 -13.66 -7.01 -8.45
CA PRO A 199 -12.54 -6.08 -8.53
C PRO A 199 -12.49 -5.17 -7.30
N ILE A 200 -11.36 -4.48 -7.09
CA ILE A 200 -11.19 -3.45 -6.07
C ILE A 200 -10.82 -2.12 -6.73
N GLY A 201 -11.55 -1.06 -6.47
CA GLY A 201 -11.33 0.25 -7.10
C GLY A 201 -11.27 0.16 -8.65
N GLY A 202 -12.05 -0.74 -9.24
CA GLY A 202 -12.07 -0.99 -10.68
C GLY A 202 -10.83 -1.72 -11.23
N ARG A 203 -9.99 -2.31 -10.37
CA ARG A 203 -8.79 -3.06 -10.75
C ARG A 203 -8.90 -4.54 -10.43
N PRO A 204 -8.30 -5.44 -11.24
CA PRO A 204 -8.26 -6.86 -10.94
C PRO A 204 -7.72 -7.12 -9.53
N ALA A 205 -8.42 -7.96 -8.78
CA ALA A 205 -8.02 -8.40 -7.44
C ALA A 205 -7.58 -9.87 -7.49
N TYR A 206 -6.39 -10.15 -7.01
CA TYR A 206 -5.85 -11.50 -6.86
C TYR A 206 -5.66 -11.79 -5.38
N VAL A 207 -6.01 -12.97 -4.91
CA VAL A 207 -5.77 -13.41 -3.53
C VAL A 207 -4.82 -14.59 -3.55
N MET A 208 -3.76 -14.54 -2.75
CA MET A 208 -2.79 -15.62 -2.64
C MET A 208 -2.73 -16.18 -1.21
N PRO A 209 -2.21 -17.40 -1.02
CA PRO A 209 -1.96 -17.93 0.30
C PRO A 209 -1.03 -17.03 1.14
N SER A 210 -1.13 -17.15 2.46
CA SER A 210 -0.24 -16.41 3.37
C SER A 210 1.23 -16.87 3.18
N THR A 211 2.14 -15.92 3.12
CA THR A 211 3.59 -16.15 3.06
C THR A 211 4.23 -16.38 4.44
N SER A 212 3.44 -16.26 5.51
CA SER A 212 3.91 -16.49 6.88
C SER A 212 4.51 -17.88 7.05
N GLY A 213 5.61 -17.99 7.81
CA GLY A 213 6.20 -19.27 8.18
C GLY A 213 5.24 -20.20 8.95
N LEU A 214 4.16 -19.65 9.52
CA LEU A 214 3.09 -20.45 10.15
C LEU A 214 2.22 -21.20 9.13
N ASN A 215 2.22 -20.79 7.87
CA ASN A 215 1.53 -21.50 6.78
C ASN A 215 2.45 -22.58 6.18
N ALA A 216 2.66 -23.69 6.89
CA ALA A 216 3.54 -24.76 6.43
C ALA A 216 2.99 -25.55 5.21
N ARG A 217 1.71 -25.40 4.88
CA ARG A 217 1.03 -26.20 3.84
C ARG A 217 1.36 -25.75 2.42
N THR A 218 1.66 -24.48 2.21
CA THR A 218 1.93 -23.93 0.88
C THR A 218 3.44 -23.90 0.64
N PRO A 219 4.02 -24.65 -0.30
CA PRO A 219 5.44 -24.59 -0.60
C PRO A 219 5.86 -23.28 -1.24
N LEU A 220 7.15 -22.97 -1.25
CA LEU A 220 7.67 -21.73 -1.84
C LEU A 220 7.36 -21.64 -3.35
N SER A 221 7.45 -22.75 -4.08
CA SER A 221 7.12 -22.80 -5.50
C SER A 221 5.68 -22.34 -5.80
N GLU A 222 4.72 -22.80 -5.01
CA GLU A 222 3.31 -22.39 -5.15
C GLU A 222 3.12 -20.90 -4.86
N LEU A 223 3.84 -20.33 -3.87
CA LEU A 223 3.83 -18.89 -3.62
C LEU A 223 4.42 -18.09 -4.80
N VAL A 224 5.48 -18.62 -5.43
CA VAL A 224 6.07 -18.06 -6.65
C VAL A 224 5.05 -18.07 -7.78
N ASP A 225 4.37 -19.21 -8.03
CA ASP A 225 3.35 -19.33 -9.08
C ASP A 225 2.21 -18.33 -8.89
N HIS A 226 1.75 -18.13 -7.66
CA HIS A 226 0.76 -17.10 -7.35
C HIS A 226 1.24 -15.69 -7.63
N LEU A 227 2.50 -15.36 -7.30
CA LEU A 227 3.07 -14.03 -7.59
C LEU A 227 3.25 -13.80 -9.09
N VAL A 228 3.71 -14.81 -9.84
CA VAL A 228 3.79 -14.76 -11.30
C VAL A 228 2.39 -14.54 -11.90
N ALA A 229 1.39 -15.29 -11.44
CA ALA A 229 0.01 -15.13 -11.91
C ALA A 229 -0.54 -13.72 -11.63
N ALA A 230 -0.34 -13.20 -10.41
CA ALA A 230 -0.75 -11.83 -10.07
C ALA A 230 -0.01 -10.78 -10.90
N TRP A 231 1.30 -10.98 -11.14
CA TRP A 231 2.12 -10.07 -11.93
C TRP A 231 1.76 -10.10 -13.41
N THR A 232 1.33 -11.22 -13.98
CA THR A 232 0.88 -11.32 -15.38
C THR A 232 -0.43 -10.59 -15.64
N LEU A 233 -1.27 -10.34 -14.64
CA LEU A 233 -2.46 -9.50 -14.77
C LEU A 233 -2.10 -8.06 -15.16
N THR A 234 -0.88 -7.60 -14.89
CA THR A 234 -0.43 -6.23 -15.14
C THR A 234 -0.14 -5.91 -16.61
N GLY A 235 -0.15 -6.88 -17.49
CA GLY A 235 0.04 -6.69 -18.95
C GLY A 235 -1.25 -6.69 -19.75
N THR A 236 -2.39 -7.05 -19.15
CA THR A 236 -3.67 -7.23 -19.86
C THR A 236 -4.54 -5.98 -19.87
N THR A 237 -4.29 -5.03 -19.01
CA THR A 237 -4.87 -3.69 -19.07
C THR A 237 -3.95 -2.79 -19.89
N GLY A 238 -3.99 -2.92 -21.21
CA GLY A 238 -3.27 -2.02 -22.13
C GLY A 238 -3.61 -0.55 -21.82
N PRO A 239 -2.70 0.39 -22.12
CA PRO A 239 -2.91 1.81 -21.84
C PRO A 239 -3.97 2.36 -22.78
N ALA A 240 -5.24 2.23 -22.45
CA ALA A 240 -6.24 3.14 -22.92
C ALA A 240 -5.93 4.50 -22.28
N GLY A 241 -5.01 5.28 -22.91
CA GLY A 241 -4.78 6.67 -22.56
C GLY A 241 -3.42 7.07 -21.99
N ARG A 242 -2.31 6.46 -22.37
CA ARG A 242 -1.02 7.17 -22.25
C ARG A 242 -0.90 8.11 -23.46
N ALA A 243 -1.40 9.33 -23.34
CA ALA A 243 -1.04 10.40 -24.27
C ALA A 243 0.46 10.66 -24.08
N SER A 244 1.24 10.36 -25.11
CA SER A 244 2.64 10.81 -25.22
C SER A 244 2.65 12.34 -25.10
N PRO A 245 3.57 12.96 -24.35
CA PRO A 245 3.73 14.41 -24.39
C PRO A 245 4.08 14.81 -25.81
N GLY A 246 3.13 15.52 -26.44
CA GLY A 246 3.21 15.96 -27.83
C GLY A 246 4.50 16.75 -28.08
N THR A 247 5.25 16.29 -29.05
CA THR A 247 6.31 17.05 -29.73
C THR A 247 5.67 18.30 -30.33
N ARG A 248 5.96 19.48 -29.81
CA ARG A 248 5.57 20.74 -30.40
C ARG A 248 6.23 20.83 -31.81
N PRO A 249 5.47 21.10 -32.87
CA PRO A 249 6.09 21.42 -34.15
C PRO A 249 6.83 22.75 -34.02
N GLY A 250 8.08 22.75 -34.43
CA GLY A 250 8.90 23.95 -34.53
C GLY A 250 8.35 24.92 -35.59
N PRO A 251 8.68 26.22 -35.50
CA PRO A 251 8.19 27.22 -36.43
C PRO A 251 8.79 26.98 -37.80
N VAL A 252 7.93 26.88 -38.82
CA VAL A 252 8.31 26.95 -40.23
C VAL A 252 8.68 28.39 -40.56
N ARG A 253 9.84 28.58 -41.15
CA ARG A 253 10.26 29.84 -41.79
C ARG A 253 9.68 29.91 -43.19
#